data_52e108e2de95d446289d127b51ea44fb
#
_entry.id   52e108e2de95d446289d127b51ea44fb
#
_cell.length_a   1.000
_cell.length_b   1.000
_cell.length_c   1.000
_cell.angle_alpha   90.00
_cell.angle_beta   90.00
_cell.angle_gamma   90.00
#
_symmetry.space_group_name_H-M   'P 1'
#
loop_
_entity.id
_entity.type
_entity.pdbx_description
1 polymer ?
#
loop_
_entity_poly.entity_id
_entity_poly.type
_entity_poly.pdbx_seq_one_letter_code
_entity_poly.pdbx_strand_id
1 'polypeptide(L)'
;MSVLVVVEHDRGTLADASLEAFAFARSIAEQLGEPVEALLIGADAVGLADVCAAHGAAVVHHASIAGDSVGDYGPEAYGMVVASLAALLSPSGIVASGTDRGNEVLAQAAAELDLPFVANCVSLKAADEWELTRVQWGGSLNEDARLRSRLPIVSVAHHSVEAEEVSTGATATITEHIVELPEWVSRSVIQDRVVLAEGLTLATAPVVIGGGRGVGSAEGFNVLEALAARLGGVVGCSRAVTNNGWRPHSDQVGQTGTRIAPQLYIACGISGAIQHWVGAKAA
;
A
#
# COMPACT_ATOMS: atom_id res chain seq x y z
N MET A 1 -23.11 3.15 9.63
CA MET A 1 -22.10 2.15 9.27
C MET A 1 -21.34 2.66 8.06
N SER A 2 -20.08 2.34 7.90
CA SER A 2 -19.20 2.86 6.85
C SER A 2 -18.12 1.83 6.50
N VAL A 3 -17.44 2.01 5.37
CA VAL A 3 -16.19 1.31 5.06
C VAL A 3 -15.04 2.21 5.47
N LEU A 4 -14.22 1.76 6.41
CA LEU A 4 -13.11 2.54 6.97
C LEU A 4 -11.82 2.25 6.21
N VAL A 5 -11.21 3.27 5.62
CA VAL A 5 -9.89 3.18 4.98
C VAL A 5 -8.81 3.63 5.94
N VAL A 6 -7.88 2.75 6.26
CA VAL A 6 -6.66 3.08 7.02
C VAL A 6 -5.64 3.63 6.04
N VAL A 7 -5.33 4.92 6.17
CA VAL A 7 -4.49 5.67 5.24
C VAL A 7 -3.02 5.52 5.61
N GLU A 8 -2.21 5.07 4.67
CA GLU A 8 -0.77 5.02 4.83
C GLU A 8 -0.12 6.34 4.41
N HIS A 9 0.74 6.85 5.26
CA HIS A 9 1.57 8.02 4.99
C HIS A 9 2.92 7.90 5.69
N ASP A 10 3.88 8.71 5.27
CA ASP A 10 5.13 8.91 6.00
C ASP A 10 5.29 10.41 6.33
N ARG A 11 5.12 10.77 7.61
CA ARG A 11 5.24 12.16 8.10
C ARG A 11 4.46 13.18 7.27
N GLY A 12 3.18 12.91 7.07
CA GLY A 12 2.29 13.79 6.30
C GLY A 12 2.45 13.71 4.78
N THR A 13 3.28 12.80 4.26
CA THR A 13 3.35 12.50 2.83
C THR A 13 2.54 11.24 2.55
N LEU A 14 1.49 11.37 1.76
CA LEU A 14 0.60 10.26 1.41
C LEU A 14 1.36 9.19 0.60
N ALA A 15 1.12 7.93 0.92
CA ALA A 15 1.53 6.82 0.07
C ALA A 15 0.49 6.64 -1.06
N ASP A 16 0.94 6.62 -2.32
CA ASP A 16 0.06 6.48 -3.50
C ASP A 16 -0.83 5.22 -3.42
N ALA A 17 -0.33 4.15 -2.81
CA ALA A 17 -1.09 2.93 -2.58
C ALA A 17 -2.37 3.14 -1.74
N SER A 18 -2.42 4.20 -0.91
CA SER A 18 -3.63 4.53 -0.16
C SER A 18 -4.76 4.99 -1.08
N LEU A 19 -4.43 5.59 -2.23
CA LEU A 19 -5.43 6.01 -3.22
C LEU A 19 -6.12 4.79 -3.86
N GLU A 20 -5.36 3.71 -4.10
CA GLU A 20 -5.91 2.42 -4.54
C GLU A 20 -6.86 1.82 -3.48
N ALA A 21 -6.50 1.96 -2.18
CA ALA A 21 -7.35 1.50 -1.09
C ALA A 21 -8.69 2.26 -1.04
N PHE A 22 -8.70 3.58 -1.33
CA PHE A 22 -9.95 4.34 -1.47
C PHE A 22 -10.80 3.85 -2.64
N ALA A 23 -10.21 3.63 -3.81
CA ALA A 23 -10.94 3.13 -4.97
C ALA A 23 -11.57 1.75 -4.68
N PHE A 24 -10.83 0.86 -4.03
CA PHE A 24 -11.33 -0.45 -3.62
C PHE A 24 -12.44 -0.34 -2.55
N ALA A 25 -12.26 0.51 -1.54
CA ALA A 25 -13.25 0.76 -0.50
C ALA A 25 -14.56 1.35 -1.04
N ARG A 26 -14.48 2.26 -2.04
CA ARG A 26 -15.68 2.81 -2.72
C ARG A 26 -16.48 1.70 -3.40
N SER A 27 -15.82 0.75 -4.05
CA SER A 27 -16.52 -0.37 -4.69
C SER A 27 -17.26 -1.26 -3.69
N ILE A 28 -16.74 -1.39 -2.47
CA ILE A 28 -17.39 -2.12 -1.36
C ILE A 28 -18.53 -1.29 -0.79
N ALA A 29 -18.29 0.00 -0.52
CA ALA A 29 -19.25 0.93 0.04
C ALA A 29 -20.50 1.08 -0.86
N GLU A 30 -20.30 1.13 -2.18
CA GLU A 30 -21.40 1.14 -3.15
C GLU A 30 -22.27 -0.13 -3.06
N GLN A 31 -21.66 -1.31 -2.92
CA GLN A 31 -22.37 -2.58 -2.77
C GLN A 31 -23.19 -2.62 -1.46
N LEU A 32 -22.68 -1.99 -0.38
CA LEU A 32 -23.34 -1.94 0.92
C LEU A 32 -24.33 -0.79 1.06
N GLY A 33 -24.29 0.20 0.16
CA GLY A 33 -25.07 1.43 0.29
C GLY A 33 -24.58 2.32 1.44
N GLU A 34 -23.29 2.33 1.73
CA GLU A 34 -22.66 2.99 2.87
C GLU A 34 -21.57 4.00 2.42
N PRO A 35 -21.23 5.00 3.24
CA PRO A 35 -20.14 5.92 2.93
C PRO A 35 -18.77 5.28 3.15
N VAL A 36 -17.74 5.85 2.52
CA VAL A 36 -16.34 5.64 2.85
C VAL A 36 -15.91 6.67 3.89
N GLU A 37 -15.20 6.23 4.91
CA GLU A 37 -14.55 7.08 5.91
C GLU A 37 -13.05 6.78 5.93
N ALA A 38 -12.23 7.77 6.28
CA ALA A 38 -10.79 7.63 6.33
C ALA A 38 -10.28 7.69 7.78
N LEU A 39 -9.25 6.91 8.08
CA LEU A 39 -8.50 6.99 9.34
C LEU A 39 -7.06 7.42 9.05
N LEU A 40 -6.70 8.60 9.54
CA LEU A 40 -5.36 9.16 9.56
C LEU A 40 -4.77 9.01 10.96
N ILE A 41 -3.57 8.45 11.08
CA ILE A 41 -2.91 8.18 12.37
C ILE A 41 -1.61 8.99 12.45
N GLY A 42 -1.45 9.76 13.53
CA GLY A 42 -0.25 10.55 13.78
C GLY A 42 -0.44 12.06 13.55
N ALA A 43 0.33 12.86 14.29
CA ALA A 43 0.14 14.32 14.33
C ALA A 43 0.30 15.01 12.97
N ASP A 44 1.19 14.49 12.11
CA ASP A 44 1.50 15.09 10.81
C ASP A 44 0.46 14.73 9.72
N ALA A 45 -0.50 13.85 10.02
CA ALA A 45 -1.41 13.29 9.03
C ALA A 45 -2.60 14.20 8.70
N VAL A 46 -2.96 15.14 9.57
CA VAL A 46 -4.17 15.98 9.42
C VAL A 46 -4.21 16.76 8.10
N GLY A 47 -3.06 17.17 7.57
CA GLY A 47 -2.93 17.86 6.28
C GLY A 47 -3.37 17.02 5.06
N LEU A 48 -3.60 15.72 5.23
CA LEU A 48 -4.04 14.81 4.17
C LEU A 48 -5.57 14.71 4.05
N ALA A 49 -6.33 15.40 4.90
CA ALA A 49 -7.79 15.29 4.93
C ALA A 49 -8.45 15.68 3.60
N ASP A 50 -7.96 16.74 2.94
CA ASP A 50 -8.52 17.19 1.65
C ASP A 50 -8.26 16.16 0.54
N VAL A 51 -7.13 15.49 0.55
CA VAL A 51 -6.84 14.40 -0.40
C VAL A 51 -7.73 13.20 -0.15
N CYS A 52 -7.97 12.83 1.11
CA CYS A 52 -8.93 11.78 1.46
C CYS A 52 -10.35 12.13 0.96
N ALA A 53 -10.77 13.39 1.13
CA ALA A 53 -12.06 13.87 0.63
C ALA A 53 -12.15 13.82 -0.89
N ALA A 54 -11.11 14.23 -1.61
CA ALA A 54 -11.05 14.16 -3.08
C ALA A 54 -11.18 12.71 -3.60
N HIS A 55 -10.82 11.72 -2.79
CA HIS A 55 -10.94 10.30 -3.11
C HIS A 55 -12.19 9.63 -2.50
N GLY A 56 -13.14 10.44 -1.97
CA GLY A 56 -14.47 9.98 -1.59
C GLY A 56 -14.69 9.72 -0.10
N ALA A 57 -13.78 10.12 0.78
CA ALA A 57 -14.03 10.06 2.22
C ALA A 57 -15.07 11.11 2.63
N ALA A 58 -16.19 10.67 3.22
CA ALA A 58 -17.22 11.56 3.75
C ALA A 58 -16.81 12.16 5.11
N VAL A 59 -16.09 11.39 5.91
CA VAL A 59 -15.54 11.77 7.20
C VAL A 59 -14.08 11.32 7.28
N VAL A 60 -13.24 12.17 7.85
CA VAL A 60 -11.84 11.85 8.15
C VAL A 60 -11.66 11.81 9.66
N HIS A 61 -11.35 10.65 10.19
CA HIS A 61 -10.99 10.44 11.57
C HIS A 61 -9.48 10.66 11.71
N HIS A 62 -9.09 11.70 12.44
CA HIS A 62 -7.69 11.95 12.74
C HIS A 62 -7.39 11.47 14.16
N ALA A 63 -6.55 10.46 14.28
CA ALA A 63 -6.16 9.85 15.55
C ALA A 63 -4.75 10.25 15.96
N SER A 64 -4.64 10.93 17.10
CA SER A 64 -3.39 11.24 17.77
C SER A 64 -3.15 10.23 18.89
N ILE A 65 -1.91 9.77 19.03
CA ILE A 65 -1.50 8.87 20.12
C ILE A 65 -1.08 9.74 21.31
N ALA A 66 -1.63 9.46 22.48
CA ALA A 66 -1.29 10.18 23.70
C ALA A 66 0.16 9.89 24.12
N GLY A 67 0.96 10.94 24.31
CA GLY A 67 2.37 10.84 24.69
C GLY A 67 3.31 10.56 23.49
N ASP A 68 4.62 10.56 23.77
CA ASP A 68 5.69 10.47 22.76
C ASP A 68 6.25 9.03 22.60
N SER A 69 5.53 8.01 23.05
CA SER A 69 6.09 6.67 23.24
C SER A 69 6.36 5.89 21.94
N VAL A 70 5.76 6.28 20.82
CA VAL A 70 5.80 5.52 19.54
C VAL A 70 6.65 6.22 18.48
N GLY A 71 6.91 7.53 18.63
CA GLY A 71 7.54 8.33 17.57
C GLY A 71 6.66 8.42 16.32
N ASP A 72 7.28 8.37 15.16
CA ASP A 72 6.58 8.57 13.87
C ASP A 72 5.76 7.36 13.41
N TYR A 73 6.12 6.14 13.81
CA TYR A 73 5.47 4.91 13.38
C TYR A 73 5.85 3.71 14.26
N GLY A 74 4.86 2.88 14.54
CA GLY A 74 5.01 1.56 15.16
C GLY A 74 3.84 0.66 14.78
N PRO A 75 4.07 -0.55 14.23
CA PRO A 75 2.99 -1.40 13.73
C PRO A 75 2.00 -1.82 14.81
N GLU A 76 2.47 -2.15 16.01
CA GLU A 76 1.60 -2.51 17.15
C GLU A 76 0.75 -1.31 17.59
N ALA A 77 1.35 -0.14 17.66
CA ALA A 77 0.66 1.08 18.07
C ALA A 77 -0.42 1.48 17.06
N TYR A 78 -0.08 1.48 15.78
CA TYR A 78 -1.02 1.80 14.71
C TYR A 78 -2.14 0.76 14.62
N GLY A 79 -1.82 -0.53 14.76
CA GLY A 79 -2.80 -1.61 14.84
C GLY A 79 -3.78 -1.45 16.01
N MET A 80 -3.26 -1.05 17.19
CA MET A 80 -4.09 -0.77 18.36
C MET A 80 -4.99 0.46 18.16
N VAL A 81 -4.51 1.52 17.50
CA VAL A 81 -5.35 2.67 17.13
C VAL A 81 -6.47 2.22 16.21
N VAL A 82 -6.17 1.43 15.17
CA VAL A 82 -7.19 0.89 14.25
C VAL A 82 -8.23 0.07 15.03
N ALA A 83 -7.79 -0.82 15.93
CA ALA A 83 -8.69 -1.64 16.74
C ALA A 83 -9.59 -0.79 17.66
N SER A 84 -9.02 0.24 18.30
CA SER A 84 -9.75 1.15 19.17
C SER A 84 -10.81 1.93 18.41
N LEU A 85 -10.44 2.47 17.24
CA LEU A 85 -11.38 3.22 16.40
C LEU A 85 -12.43 2.29 15.77
N ALA A 86 -12.08 1.06 15.41
CA ALA A 86 -13.04 0.06 14.93
C ALA A 86 -14.11 -0.25 15.98
N ALA A 87 -13.71 -0.35 17.27
CA ALA A 87 -14.66 -0.57 18.37
C ALA A 87 -15.58 0.64 18.59
N LEU A 88 -15.07 1.87 18.42
CA LEU A 88 -15.81 3.10 18.59
C LEU A 88 -16.78 3.36 17.42
N LEU A 89 -16.31 3.24 16.20
CA LEU A 89 -17.02 3.63 14.97
C LEU A 89 -17.95 2.51 14.47
N SER A 90 -17.63 1.26 14.78
CA SER A 90 -18.35 0.07 14.31
C SER A 90 -18.53 0.04 12.78
N PRO A 91 -17.43 0.14 12.00
CA PRO A 91 -17.52 0.11 10.54
C PRO A 91 -17.98 -1.26 10.03
N SER A 92 -18.51 -1.32 8.82
CA SER A 92 -18.91 -2.57 8.15
C SER A 92 -17.73 -3.32 7.54
N GLY A 93 -16.59 -2.66 7.39
CA GLY A 93 -15.34 -3.25 6.92
C GLY A 93 -14.17 -2.30 7.07
N ILE A 94 -12.96 -2.86 7.17
CA ILE A 94 -11.71 -2.11 7.24
C ILE A 94 -10.85 -2.47 6.04
N VAL A 95 -10.36 -1.45 5.34
CA VAL A 95 -9.53 -1.57 4.13
C VAL A 95 -8.24 -0.78 4.32
N ALA A 96 -7.11 -1.34 3.90
CA ALA A 96 -5.85 -0.62 3.74
C ALA A 96 -5.13 -1.06 2.47
N SER A 97 -4.06 -0.36 2.10
CA SER A 97 -3.15 -0.77 1.03
C SER A 97 -2.42 -2.08 1.38
N GLY A 98 -2.19 -2.93 0.40
CA GLY A 98 -1.43 -4.18 0.53
C GLY A 98 0.08 -3.99 0.45
N THR A 99 0.57 -2.91 1.06
CA THR A 99 1.98 -2.62 1.29
C THR A 99 2.49 -3.38 2.51
N ASP A 100 3.77 -3.33 2.77
CA ASP A 100 4.33 -3.94 3.99
C ASP A 100 3.72 -3.27 5.23
N ARG A 101 3.64 -1.92 5.28
CA ARG A 101 3.02 -1.19 6.39
C ARG A 101 1.53 -1.45 6.54
N GLY A 102 0.76 -1.35 5.44
CA GLY A 102 -0.67 -1.60 5.49
C GLY A 102 -1.01 -3.00 5.98
N ASN A 103 -0.27 -4.01 5.49
CA ASN A 103 -0.46 -5.40 5.90
C ASN A 103 -0.08 -5.62 7.37
N GLU A 104 1.02 -5.07 7.88
CA GLU A 104 1.41 -5.27 9.28
C GLU A 104 0.47 -4.54 10.24
N VAL A 105 0.02 -3.33 9.93
CA VAL A 105 -0.95 -2.59 10.76
C VAL A 105 -2.28 -3.34 10.84
N LEU A 106 -2.81 -3.82 9.69
CA LEU A 106 -4.06 -4.58 9.71
C LEU A 106 -3.91 -5.94 10.39
N ALA A 107 -2.75 -6.60 10.29
CA ALA A 107 -2.50 -7.84 11.01
C ALA A 107 -2.50 -7.63 12.54
N GLN A 108 -1.88 -6.54 13.02
CA GLN A 108 -1.91 -6.18 14.45
C GLN A 108 -3.33 -5.83 14.90
N ALA A 109 -4.06 -5.03 14.12
CA ALA A 109 -5.45 -4.69 14.44
C ALA A 109 -6.36 -5.93 14.49
N ALA A 110 -6.21 -6.84 13.54
CA ALA A 110 -6.97 -8.07 13.47
C ALA A 110 -6.67 -8.99 14.66
N ALA A 111 -5.40 -9.08 15.06
CA ALA A 111 -4.99 -9.85 16.24
C ALA A 111 -5.58 -9.27 17.53
N GLU A 112 -5.58 -7.95 17.70
CA GLU A 112 -6.16 -7.28 18.86
C GLU A 112 -7.68 -7.45 18.93
N LEU A 113 -8.36 -7.45 17.80
CA LEU A 113 -9.81 -7.64 17.70
C LEU A 113 -10.24 -9.12 17.74
N ASP A 114 -9.30 -10.05 17.70
CA ASP A 114 -9.56 -11.51 17.52
C ASP A 114 -10.42 -11.76 16.26
N LEU A 115 -9.99 -11.22 15.13
CA LEU A 115 -10.68 -11.28 13.84
C LEU A 115 -9.75 -11.78 12.72
N PRO A 116 -10.33 -12.41 11.68
CA PRO A 116 -9.56 -12.78 10.50
C PRO A 116 -9.16 -11.56 9.67
N PHE A 117 -7.95 -11.60 9.12
CA PHE A 117 -7.44 -10.63 8.15
C PHE A 117 -7.13 -11.33 6.82
N VAL A 118 -7.57 -10.73 5.71
CA VAL A 118 -7.27 -11.24 4.36
C VAL A 118 -6.45 -10.20 3.59
N ALA A 119 -5.18 -10.57 3.34
CA ALA A 119 -4.24 -9.69 2.67
C ALA A 119 -4.29 -9.82 1.14
N ASN A 120 -3.99 -8.69 0.46
CA ASN A 120 -3.74 -8.60 -0.98
C ASN A 120 -4.93 -9.03 -1.85
N CYS A 121 -6.12 -8.53 -1.55
CA CYS A 121 -7.31 -8.73 -2.35
C CYS A 121 -7.21 -7.97 -3.69
N VAL A 122 -7.66 -8.60 -4.77
CA VAL A 122 -7.76 -7.99 -6.12
C VAL A 122 -9.19 -7.79 -6.56
N SER A 123 -10.13 -8.51 -5.94
CA SER A 123 -11.56 -8.30 -6.13
C SER A 123 -12.32 -8.70 -4.87
N LEU A 124 -13.48 -8.06 -4.66
CA LEU A 124 -14.32 -8.34 -3.52
C LEU A 124 -15.79 -8.10 -3.88
N LYS A 125 -16.65 -9.02 -3.45
CA LYS A 125 -18.09 -8.88 -3.47
C LYS A 125 -18.59 -8.92 -2.03
N ALA A 126 -19.13 -7.79 -1.57
CA ALA A 126 -19.70 -7.65 -0.25
C ALA A 126 -21.12 -8.27 -0.23
N ALA A 127 -21.33 -9.23 0.66
CA ALA A 127 -22.60 -9.91 0.89
C ALA A 127 -22.65 -10.34 2.36
N ASP A 128 -23.56 -11.23 2.75
CA ASP A 128 -23.59 -11.83 4.10
C ASP A 128 -22.24 -12.48 4.47
N GLU A 129 -21.59 -13.09 3.49
CA GLU A 129 -20.19 -13.50 3.52
C GLU A 129 -19.47 -12.79 2.38
N TRP A 130 -18.33 -12.17 2.69
CA TRP A 130 -17.56 -11.51 1.65
C TRP A 130 -16.85 -12.53 0.76
N GLU A 131 -17.20 -12.56 -0.50
CA GLU A 131 -16.50 -13.36 -1.50
C GLU A 131 -15.37 -12.53 -2.11
N LEU A 132 -14.16 -13.05 -2.12
CA LEU A 132 -12.99 -12.30 -2.56
C LEU A 132 -12.00 -13.18 -3.33
N THR A 133 -11.23 -12.57 -4.20
CA THR A 133 -10.04 -13.14 -4.80
C THR A 133 -8.82 -12.38 -4.28
N ARG A 134 -7.80 -13.11 -3.83
CA ARG A 134 -6.54 -12.52 -3.36
C ARG A 134 -5.34 -13.10 -4.08
N VAL A 135 -4.26 -12.33 -4.14
CA VAL A 135 -2.99 -12.81 -4.68
C VAL A 135 -2.10 -13.38 -3.59
N GLN A 136 -1.50 -14.52 -3.90
CA GLN A 136 -0.62 -15.28 -3.02
C GLN A 136 0.73 -15.54 -3.69
N TRP A 137 1.71 -16.01 -2.92
CA TRP A 137 3.05 -16.37 -3.43
C TRP A 137 3.68 -15.27 -4.28
N GLY A 138 3.69 -14.05 -3.72
CA GLY A 138 4.28 -12.90 -4.41
C GLY A 138 3.55 -12.51 -5.70
N GLY A 139 2.25 -12.85 -5.85
CA GLY A 139 1.45 -12.53 -7.02
C GLY A 139 1.40 -13.60 -8.10
N SER A 140 1.96 -14.81 -7.82
CA SER A 140 1.99 -15.92 -8.77
C SER A 140 0.70 -16.76 -8.77
N LEU A 141 -0.08 -16.72 -7.69
CA LEU A 141 -1.31 -17.48 -7.53
C LEU A 141 -2.46 -16.56 -7.13
N ASN A 142 -3.64 -16.86 -7.66
CA ASN A 142 -4.89 -16.29 -7.17
C ASN A 142 -5.61 -17.35 -6.34
N GLU A 143 -6.22 -16.90 -5.24
CA GLU A 143 -7.03 -17.72 -4.35
C GLU A 143 -8.41 -17.08 -4.21
N ASP A 144 -9.45 -17.83 -4.55
CA ASP A 144 -10.82 -17.45 -4.25
C ASP A 144 -11.18 -17.90 -2.83
N ALA A 145 -11.68 -16.98 -2.02
CA ALA A 145 -11.98 -17.23 -0.62
C ALA A 145 -13.31 -16.58 -0.19
N ARG A 146 -13.83 -17.04 0.94
CA ARG A 146 -14.97 -16.43 1.63
C ARG A 146 -14.55 -16.00 3.01
N LEU A 147 -14.80 -14.74 3.32
CA LEU A 147 -14.52 -14.16 4.62
C LEU A 147 -15.80 -14.05 5.42
N ARG A 148 -15.88 -14.86 6.48
CA ARG A 148 -16.91 -14.80 7.53
C ARG A 148 -16.36 -14.06 8.72
N SER A 149 -16.81 -12.84 8.93
CA SER A 149 -16.39 -12.03 10.06
C SER A 149 -17.48 -11.06 10.44
N ARG A 150 -17.57 -10.76 11.74
CA ARG A 150 -18.43 -9.66 12.21
C ARG A 150 -17.94 -8.29 11.76
N LEU A 151 -16.66 -8.18 11.46
CA LEU A 151 -16.01 -7.02 10.89
C LEU A 151 -14.91 -7.53 9.93
N PRO A 152 -15.15 -7.55 8.62
CA PRO A 152 -14.15 -7.92 7.63
C PRO A 152 -12.98 -6.94 7.61
N ILE A 153 -11.75 -7.48 7.63
CA ILE A 153 -10.51 -6.72 7.55
C ILE A 153 -9.74 -7.23 6.34
N VAL A 154 -9.47 -6.33 5.37
CA VAL A 154 -8.83 -6.72 4.12
C VAL A 154 -7.80 -5.68 3.69
N SER A 155 -6.73 -6.10 2.99
CA SER A 155 -5.91 -5.18 2.24
C SER A 155 -6.07 -5.38 0.73
N VAL A 156 -5.94 -4.30 -0.04
CA VAL A 156 -5.98 -4.35 -1.50
C VAL A 156 -4.57 -4.59 -2.05
N ALA A 157 -4.42 -5.51 -2.98
CA ALA A 157 -3.12 -5.76 -3.61
C ALA A 157 -2.65 -4.52 -4.37
N HIS A 158 -1.40 -4.11 -4.12
CA HIS A 158 -0.80 -2.96 -4.80
C HIS A 158 -0.83 -3.14 -6.32
N HIS A 159 -1.15 -2.08 -7.05
CA HIS A 159 -1.32 -2.04 -8.51
C HIS A 159 -2.42 -2.96 -9.05
N SER A 160 -3.45 -3.24 -8.27
CA SER A 160 -4.60 -4.05 -8.72
C SER A 160 -5.84 -3.25 -9.04
N VAL A 161 -5.92 -2.01 -8.57
CA VAL A 161 -7.04 -1.09 -8.76
C VAL A 161 -6.49 0.27 -9.18
N GLU A 162 -7.12 0.89 -10.15
CA GLU A 162 -6.76 2.23 -10.59
C GLU A 162 -7.29 3.28 -9.60
N ALA A 163 -6.42 4.20 -9.18
CA ALA A 163 -6.80 5.28 -8.27
C ALA A 163 -7.44 6.41 -9.05
N GLU A 164 -8.70 6.72 -8.76
CA GLU A 164 -9.44 7.82 -9.38
C GLU A 164 -9.86 8.84 -8.34
N GLU A 165 -9.66 10.13 -8.64
CA GLU A 165 -10.29 11.20 -7.89
C GLU A 165 -11.79 11.20 -8.14
N VAL A 166 -12.56 11.27 -7.07
CA VAL A 166 -13.99 11.50 -7.14
C VAL A 166 -14.23 12.99 -6.90
N SER A 167 -14.53 13.74 -7.96
CA SER A 167 -14.84 15.17 -7.83
C SER A 167 -16.12 15.36 -7.01
N THR A 168 -15.99 15.23 -5.70
CA THR A 168 -17.14 15.38 -4.80
C THR A 168 -17.49 16.85 -4.51
N GLY A 169 -16.53 17.77 -4.71
CA GLY A 169 -16.68 19.17 -4.32
C GLY A 169 -17.02 19.38 -2.82
N ALA A 170 -17.01 18.30 -2.04
CA ALA A 170 -17.30 18.32 -0.62
C ALA A 170 -15.98 18.35 0.18
N THR A 171 -15.94 19.19 1.21
CA THR A 171 -14.88 19.19 2.22
C THR A 171 -15.19 18.09 3.23
N ALA A 172 -14.23 17.25 3.56
CA ALA A 172 -14.41 16.23 4.57
C ALA A 172 -14.65 16.85 5.96
N THR A 173 -15.55 16.25 6.71
CA THR A 173 -15.66 16.52 8.14
C THR A 173 -14.52 15.83 8.86
N ILE A 174 -13.67 16.59 9.57
CA ILE A 174 -12.60 16.02 10.37
C ILE A 174 -13.10 15.77 11.80
N THR A 175 -12.89 14.57 12.30
CA THR A 175 -13.19 14.19 13.68
C THR A 175 -11.88 13.78 14.39
N GLU A 176 -11.53 14.53 15.44
CA GLU A 176 -10.31 14.29 16.20
C GLU A 176 -10.51 13.21 17.26
N HIS A 177 -9.52 12.33 17.41
CA HIS A 177 -9.47 11.29 18.42
C HIS A 177 -8.11 11.31 19.12
N ILE A 178 -8.12 11.13 20.44
CA ILE A 178 -6.91 10.92 21.24
C ILE A 178 -6.98 9.48 21.75
N VAL A 179 -6.00 8.66 21.36
CA VAL A 179 -5.96 7.25 21.74
C VAL A 179 -4.84 7.03 22.76
N GLU A 180 -5.21 6.55 23.93
CA GLU A 180 -4.26 6.11 24.95
C GLU A 180 -3.84 4.67 24.65
N LEU A 181 -2.53 4.43 24.60
CA LEU A 181 -1.95 3.14 24.31
C LEU A 181 -1.20 2.57 25.52
N PRO A 182 -1.25 1.24 25.73
CA PRO A 182 -0.45 0.60 26.76
C PRO A 182 1.05 0.64 26.41
N GLU A 183 1.92 0.67 27.40
CA GLU A 183 3.38 0.79 27.22
C GLU A 183 3.99 -0.29 26.33
N TRP A 184 3.41 -1.49 26.28
CA TRP A 184 3.96 -2.60 25.49
C TRP A 184 3.87 -2.41 23.97
N VAL A 185 3.05 -1.49 23.46
CA VAL A 185 2.93 -1.22 22.02
C VAL A 185 4.13 -0.45 21.43
N SER A 186 5.05 0.04 22.27
CA SER A 186 6.29 0.70 21.83
C SER A 186 7.46 -0.26 21.63
N ARG A 187 7.22 -1.56 21.51
CA ARG A 187 8.29 -2.56 21.31
C ARG A 187 8.98 -2.43 19.95
N SER A 188 8.21 -2.11 18.93
CA SER A 188 8.74 -1.86 17.58
C SER A 188 8.69 -0.38 17.29
N VAL A 189 9.86 0.23 17.17
CA VAL A 189 10.02 1.66 16.84
C VAL A 189 11.05 1.80 15.72
N ILE A 190 10.91 2.86 14.93
CA ILE A 190 11.90 3.19 13.91
C ILE A 190 13.21 3.56 14.58
N GLN A 191 14.27 2.79 14.32
CA GLN A 191 15.62 3.04 14.85
C GLN A 191 16.43 3.95 13.92
N ASP A 192 16.27 3.76 12.61
CA ASP A 192 17.00 4.50 11.59
C ASP A 192 16.18 4.55 10.29
N ARG A 193 16.42 5.57 9.49
CA ARG A 193 15.78 5.78 8.19
C ARG A 193 16.82 5.97 7.13
N VAL A 194 16.73 5.18 6.09
CA VAL A 194 17.48 5.44 4.86
C VAL A 194 16.65 6.35 4.00
N VAL A 195 16.98 7.64 3.99
CA VAL A 195 16.37 8.60 3.06
C VAL A 195 17.03 8.39 1.70
N LEU A 196 16.30 7.76 0.77
CA LEU A 196 16.73 7.69 -0.62
C LEU A 196 16.73 9.10 -1.20
N ALA A 197 17.69 9.38 -2.10
CA ALA A 197 17.78 10.68 -2.77
C ALA A 197 16.44 11.04 -3.41
N GLU A 198 16.07 12.32 -3.33
CA GLU A 198 14.89 12.84 -4.02
C GLU A 198 14.95 12.51 -5.51
N GLY A 199 13.88 11.94 -6.06
CA GLY A 199 13.82 11.61 -7.49
C GLY A 199 12.85 10.46 -7.78
N LEU A 200 12.78 10.13 -9.07
CA LEU A 200 11.99 8.99 -9.54
C LEU A 200 12.61 7.68 -9.02
N THR A 201 11.78 6.86 -8.41
CA THR A 201 12.12 5.51 -7.95
C THR A 201 11.54 4.46 -8.90
N LEU A 202 11.96 3.20 -8.77
CA LEU A 202 11.33 2.10 -9.51
C LEU A 202 9.81 1.99 -9.28
N ALA A 203 9.36 2.31 -8.07
CA ALA A 203 7.94 2.21 -7.71
C ALA A 203 7.08 3.33 -8.33
N THR A 204 7.66 4.51 -8.59
CA THR A 204 6.94 5.72 -9.00
C THR A 204 7.24 6.19 -10.42
N ALA A 205 8.24 5.60 -11.07
CA ALA A 205 8.66 6.05 -12.40
C ALA A 205 7.63 5.69 -13.49
N PRO A 206 7.24 6.66 -14.34
CA PRO A 206 6.33 6.39 -15.45
C PRO A 206 6.97 5.54 -16.56
N VAL A 207 8.30 5.53 -16.65
CA VAL A 207 9.06 4.73 -17.61
C VAL A 207 10.15 3.96 -16.89
N VAL A 208 10.21 2.64 -17.10
CA VAL A 208 11.27 1.79 -16.56
C VAL A 208 11.97 1.02 -17.67
N ILE A 209 13.29 1.10 -17.70
CA ILE A 209 14.14 0.32 -18.62
C ILE A 209 14.75 -0.83 -17.83
N GLY A 210 14.25 -2.04 -18.03
CA GLY A 210 14.72 -3.22 -17.31
C GLY A 210 15.89 -3.90 -18.01
N GLY A 211 17.02 -4.05 -17.31
CA GLY A 211 18.19 -4.79 -17.80
C GLY A 211 18.28 -6.21 -17.24
N GLY A 212 18.51 -7.18 -18.11
CA GLY A 212 18.78 -8.56 -17.73
C GLY A 212 20.23 -8.98 -17.94
N ARG A 213 20.53 -10.24 -17.69
CA ARG A 213 21.85 -10.83 -17.92
C ARG A 213 22.34 -10.73 -19.37
N GLY A 214 21.40 -10.61 -20.34
CA GLY A 214 21.72 -10.41 -21.75
C GLY A 214 22.35 -9.05 -22.08
N VAL A 215 22.38 -8.10 -21.12
CA VAL A 215 23.14 -6.82 -21.25
C VAL A 215 24.65 -7.06 -21.25
N GLY A 216 25.11 -8.16 -20.66
CA GLY A 216 26.47 -8.68 -20.78
C GLY A 216 27.44 -8.27 -19.67
N SER A 217 27.37 -7.04 -19.15
CA SER A 217 28.22 -6.56 -18.04
C SER A 217 27.57 -5.39 -17.30
N ALA A 218 28.22 -4.92 -16.22
CA ALA A 218 27.79 -3.71 -15.49
C ALA A 218 27.89 -2.45 -16.40
N GLU A 219 28.94 -2.35 -17.20
CA GLU A 219 29.15 -1.22 -18.14
C GLU A 219 28.10 -1.20 -19.25
N GLY A 220 27.54 -2.35 -19.62
CA GLY A 220 26.44 -2.44 -20.58
C GLY A 220 25.17 -1.69 -20.15
N PHE A 221 25.00 -1.46 -18.84
CA PHE A 221 23.90 -0.67 -18.29
C PHE A 221 24.00 0.83 -18.62
N ASN A 222 25.17 1.35 -18.97
CA ASN A 222 25.32 2.76 -19.35
C ASN A 222 24.42 3.14 -20.54
N VAL A 223 24.19 2.22 -21.48
CA VAL A 223 23.29 2.45 -22.61
C VAL A 223 21.83 2.52 -22.15
N LEU A 224 21.44 1.68 -21.17
CA LEU A 224 20.09 1.67 -20.59
C LEU A 224 19.85 2.92 -19.76
N GLU A 225 20.86 3.38 -19.01
CA GLU A 225 20.80 4.64 -18.26
C GLU A 225 20.64 5.85 -19.18
N ALA A 226 21.38 5.90 -20.29
CA ALA A 226 21.24 6.96 -21.28
C ALA A 226 19.85 6.94 -21.93
N LEU A 227 19.26 5.77 -22.17
CA LEU A 227 17.91 5.64 -22.70
C LEU A 227 16.86 6.08 -21.66
N ALA A 228 16.98 5.61 -20.42
CA ALA A 228 16.09 6.00 -19.32
C ALA A 228 16.08 7.52 -19.11
N ALA A 229 17.26 8.14 -19.08
CA ALA A 229 17.39 9.59 -18.95
C ALA A 229 16.69 10.38 -20.08
N ARG A 230 16.75 9.87 -21.32
CA ARG A 230 16.05 10.50 -22.47
C ARG A 230 14.54 10.38 -22.44
N LEU A 231 14.04 9.32 -21.79
CA LEU A 231 12.61 9.04 -21.67
C LEU A 231 12.02 9.54 -20.35
N GLY A 232 12.83 10.19 -19.49
CA GLY A 232 12.38 10.64 -18.18
C GLY A 232 12.04 9.48 -17.23
N GLY A 233 12.74 8.36 -17.37
CA GLY A 233 12.52 7.14 -16.61
C GLY A 233 13.71 6.72 -15.76
N VAL A 234 13.63 5.53 -15.20
CA VAL A 234 14.68 4.91 -14.37
C VAL A 234 15.09 3.54 -14.92
N VAL A 235 16.25 3.05 -14.45
CA VAL A 235 16.74 1.72 -14.81
C VAL A 235 16.41 0.73 -13.68
N GLY A 236 15.73 -0.35 -14.06
CA GLY A 236 15.56 -1.53 -13.20
C GLY A 236 16.39 -2.71 -13.73
N CYS A 237 16.45 -3.78 -12.96
CA CYS A 237 17.16 -4.98 -13.39
C CYS A 237 16.52 -6.28 -12.89
N SER A 238 16.91 -7.39 -13.53
CA SER A 238 16.50 -8.72 -13.08
C SER A 238 17.36 -9.21 -11.91
N ARG A 239 16.85 -10.17 -11.11
CA ARG A 239 17.61 -10.82 -10.04
C ARG A 239 18.94 -11.41 -10.50
N ALA A 240 19.04 -11.91 -11.74
CA ALA A 240 20.29 -12.43 -12.28
C ALA A 240 21.40 -11.36 -12.36
N VAL A 241 21.02 -10.09 -12.54
CA VAL A 241 21.94 -8.95 -12.56
C VAL A 241 22.44 -8.61 -11.17
N THR A 242 21.56 -8.55 -10.18
CA THR A 242 21.93 -8.28 -8.79
C THR A 242 22.78 -9.41 -8.20
N ASN A 243 22.50 -10.66 -8.54
CA ASN A 243 23.33 -11.81 -8.16
C ASN A 243 24.74 -11.74 -8.75
N ASN A 244 24.91 -11.15 -9.95
CA ASN A 244 26.23 -10.92 -10.54
C ASN A 244 26.95 -9.66 -9.99
N GLY A 245 26.30 -8.91 -9.09
CA GLY A 245 26.84 -7.66 -8.55
C GLY A 245 26.93 -6.51 -9.55
N TRP A 246 26.22 -6.58 -10.69
CA TRP A 246 26.25 -5.51 -11.71
C TRP A 246 25.40 -4.29 -11.32
N ARG A 247 24.35 -4.52 -10.52
CA ARG A 247 23.47 -3.47 -9.98
C ARG A 247 23.10 -3.79 -8.53
N PRO A 248 22.78 -2.78 -7.70
CA PRO A 248 22.35 -2.99 -6.34
C PRO A 248 20.97 -3.66 -6.30
N HIS A 249 20.64 -4.26 -5.17
CA HIS A 249 19.34 -4.93 -4.97
C HIS A 249 18.15 -3.98 -5.03
N SER A 250 18.34 -2.71 -4.68
CA SER A 250 17.33 -1.64 -4.81
C SER A 250 16.77 -1.48 -6.23
N ASP A 251 17.56 -1.85 -7.24
CA ASP A 251 17.18 -1.76 -8.64
C ASP A 251 16.47 -3.02 -9.16
N GLN A 252 16.31 -4.03 -8.29
CA GLN A 252 15.73 -5.30 -8.70
C GLN A 252 14.21 -5.20 -8.89
N VAL A 253 13.75 -5.60 -10.07
CA VAL A 253 12.32 -5.80 -10.40
C VAL A 253 11.98 -7.29 -10.33
N GLY A 254 10.86 -7.62 -9.72
CA GLY A 254 10.38 -8.99 -9.67
C GLY A 254 9.74 -9.38 -8.34
N GLN A 255 9.45 -10.66 -8.18
CA GLN A 255 8.80 -11.23 -6.99
C GLN A 255 9.54 -10.91 -5.68
N THR A 256 10.87 -10.86 -5.72
CA THR A 256 11.74 -10.58 -4.57
C THR A 256 12.42 -9.22 -4.64
N GLY A 257 11.95 -8.34 -5.51
CA GLY A 257 12.37 -6.96 -5.66
C GLY A 257 11.16 -6.05 -5.70
N THR A 258 11.35 -4.85 -6.27
CA THR A 258 10.26 -3.88 -6.42
C THR A 258 9.23 -4.37 -7.44
N ARG A 259 7.96 -4.26 -7.12
CA ARG A 259 6.86 -4.38 -8.07
C ARG A 259 6.63 -3.02 -8.69
N ILE A 260 6.50 -2.97 -9.99
CA ILE A 260 6.41 -1.75 -10.78
C ILE A 260 5.12 -1.74 -11.61
N ALA A 261 4.57 -0.54 -11.81
CA ALA A 261 3.42 -0.29 -12.67
C ALA A 261 3.67 0.96 -13.56
N PRO A 262 4.77 1.03 -14.32
CA PRO A 262 5.02 2.15 -15.20
C PRO A 262 4.07 2.15 -16.39
N GLN A 263 3.87 3.30 -16.99
CA GLN A 263 3.17 3.44 -18.28
C GLN A 263 3.91 2.72 -19.42
N LEU A 264 5.24 2.59 -19.30
CA LEU A 264 6.08 1.89 -20.26
C LEU A 264 7.20 1.12 -19.56
N TYR A 265 7.26 -0.19 -19.82
CA TYR A 265 8.37 -1.04 -19.41
C TYR A 265 9.09 -1.61 -20.62
N ILE A 266 10.39 -1.31 -20.78
CA ILE A 266 11.23 -1.86 -21.84
C ILE A 266 12.19 -2.88 -21.24
N ALA A 267 12.02 -4.15 -21.60
CA ALA A 267 12.87 -5.24 -21.11
C ALA A 267 14.02 -5.53 -22.08
N CYS A 268 15.26 -5.31 -21.63
CA CYS A 268 16.49 -5.49 -22.40
C CYS A 268 17.31 -6.68 -21.85
N GLY A 269 17.46 -7.73 -22.64
CA GLY A 269 18.26 -8.89 -22.23
C GLY A 269 17.71 -9.69 -21.03
N ILE A 270 16.40 -9.60 -20.79
CA ILE A 270 15.66 -10.32 -19.74
C ILE A 270 15.04 -11.58 -20.34
N SER A 271 15.17 -12.72 -19.65
CA SER A 271 14.67 -14.02 -20.12
C SER A 271 13.15 -14.22 -20.04
N GLY A 272 12.44 -13.32 -19.37
CA GLY A 272 10.99 -13.43 -19.17
C GLY A 272 10.57 -14.49 -18.14
N ALA A 273 11.45 -14.85 -17.20
CA ALA A 273 11.09 -15.75 -16.11
C ALA A 273 9.91 -15.22 -15.32
N ILE A 274 9.00 -16.14 -14.90
CA ILE A 274 7.76 -15.79 -14.18
C ILE A 274 8.02 -14.91 -12.94
N GLN A 275 9.12 -15.12 -12.24
CA GLN A 275 9.51 -14.35 -11.05
C GLN A 275 9.83 -12.88 -11.37
N HIS A 276 10.33 -12.59 -12.57
CA HIS A 276 10.53 -11.22 -13.02
C HIS A 276 9.22 -10.60 -13.52
N TRP A 277 8.48 -11.36 -14.32
CA TRP A 277 7.19 -10.96 -14.89
C TRP A 277 6.20 -10.53 -13.79
N VAL A 278 6.11 -11.28 -12.71
CA VAL A 278 5.21 -10.95 -11.57
C VAL A 278 5.46 -9.57 -11.00
N GLY A 279 6.71 -9.08 -11.04
CA GLY A 279 7.04 -7.73 -10.59
C GLY A 279 6.71 -6.62 -11.59
N ALA A 280 6.42 -6.94 -12.85
CA ALA A 280 6.18 -5.98 -13.92
C ALA A 280 4.85 -6.21 -14.67
N LYS A 281 3.97 -7.07 -14.16
CA LYS A 281 2.72 -7.44 -14.83
C LYS A 281 1.68 -6.34 -14.92
N ALA A 282 1.84 -5.27 -14.13
CA ALA A 282 0.98 -4.10 -14.12
C ALA A 282 1.50 -2.96 -15.03
N ALA A 283 2.59 -3.22 -15.78
CA ALA A 283 3.19 -2.27 -16.71
C ALA A 283 2.49 -2.31 -18.08
#